data_746a217004e3e3cc837773f6aa4ee9ec
#
_entry.id   746a217004e3e3cc837773f6aa4ee9ec
#
_cell.length_a   1.000
_cell.length_b   1.000
_cell.length_c   1.000
_cell.angle_alpha   90.00
_cell.angle_beta   90.00
_cell.angle_gamma   90.00
#
_symmetry.space_group_name_H-M   'P 1'
#
loop_
_entity.id
_entity.type
_entity.pdbx_description
1 polymer ?
#
loop_
_entity_poly.entity_id
_entity_poly.type
_entity_poly.pdbx_seq_one_letter_code
_entity_poly.pdbx_strand_id
1 'polypeptide(L)'
;MSLKQPAMSSLFLVGSLLLAMLQLPGVQSIGVCYGLLGDNLPSRQDAVNLYKSRNLGGMRLYSPDREALQALRGSNIELILDIPKDQLESIASNAGTASQWVQDNVKTYSPDVRFKYIAVGNEVEPEEAAARFVLPAMQNIHNALVSAGLQIKVSTAVKSSLVTGYPPANGQFRSSSYIDPIINFLAANGSPLLANIYPYISYFENPRDISLPYALFTSPGTLSPMTSAA
;
A
#
# COMPACT_ATOMS: atom_id res chain seq x y z
N MET A 1 -2.71 37.92 55.04
CA MET A 1 -2.41 36.47 54.87
C MET A 1 -2.84 36.10 53.46
N SER A 2 -1.88 36.06 52.54
CA SER A 2 -2.14 35.91 51.10
C SER A 2 -2.03 34.42 50.73
N LEU A 3 -3.12 33.85 50.30
CA LEU A 3 -3.15 32.47 49.78
C LEU A 3 -2.64 32.45 48.35
N LYS A 4 -1.45 31.85 48.15
CA LYS A 4 -0.90 31.56 46.85
C LYS A 4 -1.75 30.47 46.14
N GLN A 5 -2.41 30.81 45.05
CA GLN A 5 -2.78 29.85 44.01
C GLN A 5 -1.67 29.82 42.96
N PRO A 6 -0.93 28.76 42.87
CA PRO A 6 -0.44 28.36 41.54
C PRO A 6 -0.21 26.84 41.41
N ALA A 7 -1.17 26.10 40.97
CA ALA A 7 -0.90 24.73 40.48
C ALA A 7 -1.89 24.27 39.41
N MET A 8 -3.05 24.90 39.27
CA MET A 8 -4.02 24.42 38.26
C MET A 8 -3.74 24.88 36.82
N SER A 9 -3.15 26.04 36.63
CA SER A 9 -2.87 26.56 35.28
C SER A 9 -1.75 25.83 34.54
N SER A 10 -0.73 25.34 35.25
CA SER A 10 0.37 24.58 34.62
C SER A 10 -0.06 23.16 34.21
N LEU A 11 -0.95 22.52 34.98
CA LEU A 11 -1.47 21.20 34.61
C LEU A 11 -2.37 21.27 33.37
N PHE A 12 -3.18 22.33 33.25
CA PHE A 12 -4.01 22.56 32.07
C PHE A 12 -3.16 22.87 30.81
N LEU A 13 -2.07 23.62 30.95
CA LEU A 13 -1.17 23.92 29.83
C LEU A 13 -0.41 22.65 29.35
N VAL A 14 0.07 21.83 30.27
CA VAL A 14 0.75 20.56 29.92
C VAL A 14 -0.25 19.58 29.31
N GLY A 15 -1.47 19.49 29.83
CA GLY A 15 -2.54 18.66 29.28
C GLY A 15 -2.95 19.09 27.86
N SER A 16 -3.08 20.39 27.60
CA SER A 16 -3.42 20.90 26.27
C SER A 16 -2.28 20.76 25.28
N LEU A 17 -1.02 20.87 25.71
CA LEU A 17 0.14 20.61 24.85
C LEU A 17 0.27 19.13 24.48
N LEU A 18 0.00 18.22 25.42
CA LEU A 18 -0.06 16.77 25.13
C LEU A 18 -1.23 16.41 24.19
N LEU A 19 -2.41 17.02 24.37
CA LEU A 19 -3.53 16.82 23.44
C LEU A 19 -3.24 17.40 22.05
N ALA A 20 -2.56 18.53 21.95
CA ALA A 20 -2.16 19.14 20.68
C ALA A 20 -1.11 18.28 19.95
N MET A 21 -0.21 17.60 20.68
CA MET A 21 0.74 16.63 20.08
C MET A 21 0.05 15.36 19.57
N LEU A 22 -1.11 14.99 20.13
CA LEU A 22 -1.91 13.86 19.64
C LEU A 22 -2.74 14.21 18.39
N GLN A 23 -2.86 15.49 18.04
CA GLN A 23 -3.58 15.98 16.86
C GLN A 23 -2.70 16.45 15.71
N LEU A 24 -1.36 16.30 15.82
CA LEU A 24 -0.52 16.44 14.64
C LEU A 24 -0.94 15.34 13.67
N PRO A 25 -1.38 15.68 12.44
CA PRO A 25 -1.58 14.66 11.42
C PRO A 25 -0.26 13.91 11.34
N GLY A 26 -0.29 12.64 11.71
CA GLY A 26 0.91 11.81 11.69
C GLY A 26 1.56 12.01 10.33
N VAL A 27 2.80 12.48 10.30
CA VAL A 27 3.56 12.55 9.06
C VAL A 27 3.50 11.14 8.51
N GLN A 28 2.69 10.94 7.47
CA GLN A 28 2.62 9.64 6.81
C GLN A 28 4.01 9.38 6.27
N SER A 29 4.71 8.46 6.90
CA SER A 29 6.05 8.08 6.48
C SER A 29 5.96 7.56 5.05
N ILE A 30 6.87 8.04 4.20
CA ILE A 30 6.98 7.56 2.83
C ILE A 30 7.35 6.07 2.85
N GLY A 31 6.66 5.29 2.03
CA GLY A 31 7.02 3.90 1.73
C GLY A 31 7.79 3.83 0.41
N VAL A 32 8.67 2.85 0.30
CA VAL A 32 9.46 2.58 -0.91
C VAL A 32 9.25 1.14 -1.35
N CYS A 33 9.10 0.92 -2.66
CA CYS A 33 9.06 -0.42 -3.22
C CYS A 33 10.49 -1.00 -3.25
N TYR A 34 10.64 -2.21 -2.75
CA TYR A 34 11.91 -2.91 -2.72
C TYR A 34 11.90 -4.05 -3.74
N GLY A 35 12.51 -3.80 -4.90
CA GLY A 35 12.70 -4.80 -5.95
C GLY A 35 13.86 -5.74 -5.62
N LEU A 36 13.69 -7.02 -5.91
CA LEU A 36 14.67 -8.07 -5.61
C LEU A 36 15.34 -8.62 -6.88
N LEU A 37 15.01 -8.04 -8.04
CA LEU A 37 15.61 -8.40 -9.33
C LEU A 37 16.74 -7.43 -9.64
N GLY A 38 17.96 -7.94 -9.73
CA GLY A 38 19.15 -7.14 -10.09
C GLY A 38 20.43 -7.78 -9.62
N ASP A 39 21.53 -7.31 -10.22
CA ASP A 39 22.90 -7.68 -9.84
C ASP A 39 23.38 -6.77 -8.71
N ASN A 40 24.28 -7.28 -7.88
CA ASN A 40 24.93 -6.52 -6.81
C ASN A 40 23.97 -5.84 -5.82
N LEU A 41 22.82 -6.47 -5.53
CA LEU A 41 21.91 -5.97 -4.52
C LEU A 41 22.56 -6.05 -3.13
N PRO A 42 22.32 -5.05 -2.25
CA PRO A 42 22.75 -5.13 -0.86
C PRO A 42 22.06 -6.31 -0.16
N SER A 43 22.62 -6.74 0.97
CA SER A 43 21.93 -7.72 1.80
C SER A 43 20.54 -7.20 2.23
N ARG A 44 19.60 -8.10 2.50
CA ARG A 44 18.26 -7.72 2.98
C ARG A 44 18.33 -6.91 4.27
N GLN A 45 19.28 -7.25 5.13
CA GLN A 45 19.52 -6.53 6.38
C GLN A 45 20.04 -5.10 6.11
N ASP A 46 20.96 -4.92 5.16
CA ASP A 46 21.47 -3.60 4.80
C ASP A 46 20.39 -2.73 4.18
N ALA A 47 19.53 -3.31 3.35
CA ALA A 47 18.36 -2.61 2.82
C ALA A 47 17.44 -2.13 3.95
N VAL A 48 17.09 -2.98 4.92
CA VAL A 48 16.26 -2.59 6.08
C VAL A 48 16.97 -1.51 6.92
N ASN A 49 18.28 -1.60 7.11
CA ASN A 49 19.06 -0.57 7.82
C ASN A 49 19.02 0.77 7.07
N LEU A 50 19.08 0.75 5.73
CA LEU A 50 18.94 1.94 4.91
C LEU A 50 17.55 2.59 5.09
N TYR A 51 16.47 1.80 5.09
CA TYR A 51 15.12 2.32 5.36
C TYR A 51 15.05 3.01 6.72
N LYS A 52 15.60 2.38 7.77
CA LYS A 52 15.66 2.99 9.12
C LYS A 52 16.45 4.28 9.12
N SER A 53 17.64 4.31 8.51
CA SER A 53 18.53 5.48 8.48
C SER A 53 17.94 6.65 7.70
N ARG A 54 17.04 6.38 6.74
CA ARG A 54 16.34 7.38 5.93
C ARG A 54 14.92 7.69 6.44
N ASN A 55 14.54 7.15 7.59
CA ASN A 55 13.21 7.32 8.18
C ASN A 55 12.07 6.91 7.22
N LEU A 56 12.30 5.84 6.43
CA LEU A 56 11.29 5.25 5.55
C LEU A 56 10.46 4.27 6.37
N GLY A 57 9.18 4.56 6.57
CA GLY A 57 8.31 3.76 7.45
C GLY A 57 7.49 2.70 6.73
N GLY A 58 7.58 2.60 5.41
CA GLY A 58 6.86 1.61 4.63
C GLY A 58 7.75 0.93 3.59
N MET A 59 7.51 -0.36 3.38
CA MET A 59 8.15 -1.17 2.34
C MET A 59 7.09 -1.93 1.56
N ARG A 60 7.31 -2.13 0.27
CA ARG A 60 6.53 -3.07 -0.54
C ARG A 60 7.46 -4.11 -1.13
N LEU A 61 7.12 -5.38 -0.93
CA LEU A 61 7.75 -6.54 -1.56
C LEU A 61 6.78 -7.15 -2.58
N TYR A 62 7.22 -7.37 -3.80
CA TYR A 62 6.41 -7.93 -4.89
C TYR A 62 6.23 -9.44 -4.83
N SER A 63 6.95 -10.11 -3.93
CA SER A 63 6.84 -11.53 -3.60
C SER A 63 7.42 -11.78 -2.21
N PRO A 64 7.05 -12.88 -1.54
CA PRO A 64 7.68 -13.28 -0.30
C PRO A 64 9.18 -13.55 -0.51
N ASP A 65 10.01 -12.94 0.33
CA ASP A 65 11.44 -13.21 0.44
C ASP A 65 11.77 -13.47 1.90
N ARG A 66 12.21 -14.67 2.20
CA ARG A 66 12.44 -15.12 3.57
C ARG A 66 13.46 -14.27 4.30
N GLU A 67 14.53 -13.87 3.64
CA GLU A 67 15.59 -13.05 4.24
C GLU A 67 15.08 -11.64 4.52
N ALA A 68 14.31 -11.04 3.61
CA ALA A 68 13.70 -9.73 3.82
C ALA A 68 12.68 -9.75 4.97
N LEU A 69 11.81 -10.76 5.02
CA LEU A 69 10.86 -10.93 6.11
C LEU A 69 11.56 -11.12 7.46
N GLN A 70 12.65 -11.87 7.48
CA GLN A 70 13.47 -12.02 8.69
C GLN A 70 14.14 -10.70 9.10
N ALA A 71 14.70 -9.94 8.17
CA ALA A 71 15.32 -8.64 8.43
C ALA A 71 14.31 -7.58 8.91
N LEU A 72 13.05 -7.70 8.48
CA LEU A 72 11.97 -6.77 8.87
C LEU A 72 11.47 -6.99 10.31
N ARG A 73 11.78 -8.12 10.96
CA ARG A 73 11.34 -8.36 12.34
C ARG A 73 11.81 -7.23 13.27
N GLY A 74 10.90 -6.69 14.04
CA GLY A 74 11.18 -5.59 14.98
C GLY A 74 11.65 -4.28 14.34
N SER A 75 11.59 -4.16 13.01
CA SER A 75 12.02 -2.94 12.30
C SER A 75 11.07 -1.76 12.45
N ASN A 76 9.81 -2.03 12.79
CA ASN A 76 8.70 -1.08 12.80
C ASN A 76 8.34 -0.51 11.41
N ILE A 77 8.85 -1.10 10.32
CA ILE A 77 8.50 -0.75 8.95
C ILE A 77 7.20 -1.46 8.57
N GLU A 78 6.22 -0.71 8.07
CA GLU A 78 4.97 -1.29 7.56
C GLU A 78 5.19 -1.97 6.22
N LEU A 79 4.75 -3.22 6.08
CA LEU A 79 4.95 -4.02 4.89
C LEU A 79 3.66 -4.20 4.08
N ILE A 80 3.73 -3.89 2.79
CA ILE A 80 2.83 -4.42 1.79
C ILE A 80 3.53 -5.63 1.17
N LEU A 81 2.92 -6.82 1.32
CA LEU A 81 3.46 -8.05 0.76
C LEU A 81 2.58 -8.53 -0.38
N ASP A 82 3.16 -8.65 -1.56
CA ASP A 82 2.41 -9.10 -2.74
C ASP A 82 2.44 -10.64 -2.87
N ILE A 83 1.36 -11.13 -3.46
CA ILE A 83 1.27 -12.47 -4.02
C ILE A 83 1.50 -12.33 -5.53
N PRO A 84 2.56 -12.91 -6.07
CA PRO A 84 2.87 -12.77 -7.49
C PRO A 84 1.86 -13.49 -8.38
N LYS A 85 1.80 -13.07 -9.64
CA LYS A 85 0.77 -13.49 -10.62
C LYS A 85 0.76 -15.01 -10.87
N ASP A 86 1.90 -15.66 -10.87
CA ASP A 86 2.07 -17.11 -11.08
C ASP A 86 1.48 -17.98 -9.95
N GLN A 87 1.22 -17.39 -8.77
CA GLN A 87 0.61 -18.11 -7.64
C GLN A 87 -0.91 -17.94 -7.56
N LEU A 88 -1.51 -17.04 -8.36
CA LEU A 88 -2.92 -16.71 -8.25
C LEU A 88 -3.84 -17.92 -8.50
N GLU A 89 -3.57 -18.71 -9.53
CA GLU A 89 -4.39 -19.86 -9.86
C GLU A 89 -4.42 -20.91 -8.75
N SER A 90 -3.27 -21.26 -8.20
CA SER A 90 -3.18 -22.26 -7.14
C SER A 90 -3.87 -21.80 -5.85
N ILE A 91 -3.74 -20.53 -5.48
CA ILE A 91 -4.37 -19.94 -4.31
C ILE A 91 -5.88 -19.80 -4.52
N ALA A 92 -6.31 -19.38 -5.72
CA ALA A 92 -7.74 -19.25 -6.06
C ALA A 92 -8.46 -20.60 -6.04
N SER A 93 -7.80 -21.65 -6.53
CA SER A 93 -8.39 -22.97 -6.70
C SER A 93 -8.40 -23.82 -5.44
N ASN A 94 -7.60 -23.49 -4.42
CA ASN A 94 -7.47 -24.30 -3.22
C ASN A 94 -7.28 -23.46 -1.96
N ALA A 95 -8.29 -23.45 -1.09
CA ALA A 95 -8.24 -22.75 0.20
C ALA A 95 -7.12 -23.26 1.12
N GLY A 96 -6.73 -24.52 1.02
CA GLY A 96 -5.59 -25.10 1.77
C GLY A 96 -4.27 -24.47 1.33
N THR A 97 -4.08 -24.21 0.03
CA THR A 97 -2.92 -23.49 -0.50
C THR A 97 -2.87 -22.05 0.04
N ALA A 98 -4.00 -21.36 0.09
CA ALA A 98 -4.08 -20.02 0.69
C ALA A 98 -3.72 -20.04 2.18
N SER A 99 -4.23 -21.03 2.93
CA SER A 99 -3.92 -21.19 4.35
C SER A 99 -2.44 -21.48 4.59
N GLN A 100 -1.83 -22.32 3.77
CA GLN A 100 -0.40 -22.61 3.85
C GLN A 100 0.44 -21.37 3.52
N TRP A 101 0.06 -20.65 2.47
CA TRP A 101 0.74 -19.41 2.10
C TRP A 101 0.72 -18.39 3.23
N VAL A 102 -0.44 -18.19 3.88
CA VAL A 102 -0.59 -17.29 5.03
C VAL A 102 0.25 -17.78 6.21
N GLN A 103 0.27 -19.07 6.49
CA GLN A 103 1.09 -19.65 7.56
C GLN A 103 2.57 -19.36 7.33
N ASP A 104 3.08 -19.64 6.14
CA ASP A 104 4.50 -19.58 5.82
C ASP A 104 5.03 -18.16 5.70
N ASN A 105 4.23 -17.24 5.11
CA ASN A 105 4.70 -15.92 4.74
C ASN A 105 4.19 -14.79 5.65
N VAL A 106 3.17 -15.04 6.47
CA VAL A 106 2.57 -14.01 7.31
C VAL A 106 2.60 -14.42 8.79
N LYS A 107 1.94 -15.54 9.15
CA LYS A 107 1.78 -15.97 10.53
C LYS A 107 3.12 -16.22 11.22
N THR A 108 4.06 -16.84 10.52
CA THR A 108 5.42 -17.14 11.00
C THR A 108 6.18 -15.86 11.39
N TYR A 109 5.85 -14.73 10.80
CA TYR A 109 6.54 -13.46 11.05
C TYR A 109 5.74 -12.48 11.91
N SER A 110 4.46 -12.75 12.15
CA SER A 110 3.62 -11.93 13.02
C SER A 110 3.85 -12.26 14.51
N PRO A 111 3.83 -11.27 15.42
CA PRO A 111 3.59 -9.84 15.17
C PRO A 111 4.85 -9.03 14.86
N ASP A 112 6.03 -9.65 14.78
CA ASP A 112 7.32 -8.97 14.68
C ASP A 112 7.47 -8.16 13.38
N VAL A 113 6.84 -8.62 12.28
CA VAL A 113 6.71 -7.88 11.02
C VAL A 113 5.33 -7.22 10.99
N ARG A 114 5.31 -5.92 10.71
CA ARG A 114 4.09 -5.11 10.62
C ARG A 114 3.50 -5.18 9.24
N PHE A 115 2.70 -6.21 8.97
CA PHE A 115 1.97 -6.29 7.70
C PHE A 115 0.85 -5.26 7.65
N LYS A 116 0.89 -4.39 6.65
CA LYS A 116 -0.14 -3.38 6.39
C LYS A 116 -1.22 -3.92 5.47
N TYR A 117 -0.80 -4.50 4.34
CA TYR A 117 -1.68 -5.13 3.35
C TYR A 117 -1.04 -6.38 2.77
N ILE A 118 -1.88 -7.33 2.37
CA ILE A 118 -1.51 -8.38 1.42
C ILE A 118 -2.09 -7.98 0.07
N ALA A 119 -1.24 -7.74 -0.93
CA ALA A 119 -1.66 -7.38 -2.28
C ALA A 119 -1.67 -8.62 -3.17
N VAL A 120 -2.85 -9.01 -3.63
CA VAL A 120 -3.06 -10.25 -4.39
C VAL A 120 -3.01 -9.92 -5.89
N GLY A 121 -1.89 -10.24 -6.52
CA GLY A 121 -1.59 -9.85 -7.89
C GLY A 121 -1.15 -8.38 -8.01
N ASN A 122 -0.30 -8.13 -8.99
CA ASN A 122 0.18 -6.80 -9.34
C ASN A 122 -0.02 -6.56 -10.83
N GLU A 123 -0.78 -5.51 -11.18
CA GLU A 123 -1.06 -5.11 -12.56
C GLU A 123 -1.58 -6.25 -13.45
N VAL A 124 -2.49 -7.05 -12.89
CA VAL A 124 -3.17 -8.09 -13.69
C VAL A 124 -4.20 -7.39 -14.58
N GLU A 125 -3.98 -7.49 -15.89
CA GLU A 125 -4.90 -6.88 -16.86
C GLU A 125 -6.14 -7.76 -17.09
N PRO A 126 -7.31 -7.16 -17.37
CA PRO A 126 -8.57 -7.91 -17.53
C PRO A 126 -8.52 -8.99 -18.61
N GLU A 127 -7.70 -8.79 -19.64
CA GLU A 127 -7.52 -9.67 -20.78
C GLU A 127 -6.59 -10.86 -20.52
N GLU A 128 -5.85 -10.82 -19.40
CA GLU A 128 -4.94 -11.91 -19.03
C GLU A 128 -5.70 -13.10 -18.47
N ALA A 129 -5.21 -14.30 -18.73
CA ALA A 129 -5.76 -15.54 -18.18
C ALA A 129 -5.78 -15.55 -16.65
N ALA A 130 -4.86 -14.82 -16.01
CA ALA A 130 -4.76 -14.68 -14.57
C ALA A 130 -5.88 -13.83 -13.96
N ALA A 131 -6.56 -12.97 -14.73
CA ALA A 131 -7.57 -12.04 -14.23
C ALA A 131 -8.71 -12.75 -13.46
N ARG A 132 -9.16 -13.89 -13.99
CA ARG A 132 -10.24 -14.70 -13.37
C ARG A 132 -9.89 -15.25 -11.99
N PHE A 133 -8.59 -15.29 -11.64
CA PHE A 133 -8.11 -15.84 -10.37
C PHE A 133 -7.90 -14.77 -9.30
N VAL A 134 -7.86 -13.47 -9.65
CA VAL A 134 -7.55 -12.39 -8.70
C VAL A 134 -8.57 -12.36 -7.56
N LEU A 135 -9.85 -12.21 -7.85
CA LEU A 135 -10.89 -12.13 -6.83
C LEU A 135 -11.01 -13.41 -5.99
N PRO A 136 -11.06 -14.64 -6.56
CA PRO A 136 -11.09 -15.86 -5.77
C PRO A 136 -9.85 -16.02 -4.87
N ALA A 137 -8.66 -15.64 -5.35
CA ALA A 137 -7.45 -15.65 -4.54
C ALA A 137 -7.53 -14.63 -3.39
N MET A 138 -8.03 -13.41 -3.63
CA MET A 138 -8.26 -12.41 -2.58
C MET A 138 -9.21 -12.95 -1.50
N GLN A 139 -10.29 -13.60 -1.88
CA GLN A 139 -11.26 -14.20 -0.95
C GLN A 139 -10.62 -15.31 -0.11
N ASN A 140 -9.86 -16.22 -0.74
CA ASN A 140 -9.20 -17.32 -0.03
C ASN A 140 -8.12 -16.81 0.93
N ILE A 141 -7.33 -15.82 0.54
CA ILE A 141 -6.32 -15.19 1.43
C ILE A 141 -7.01 -14.46 2.59
N HIS A 142 -8.08 -13.71 2.34
CA HIS A 142 -8.84 -13.06 3.39
C HIS A 142 -9.35 -14.07 4.43
N ASN A 143 -9.98 -15.15 3.96
CA ASN A 143 -10.50 -16.21 4.82
C ASN A 143 -9.38 -16.90 5.62
N ALA A 144 -8.23 -17.14 4.99
CA ALA A 144 -7.07 -17.72 5.65
C ALA A 144 -6.49 -16.80 6.74
N LEU A 145 -6.42 -15.49 6.49
CA LEU A 145 -5.97 -14.49 7.49
C LEU A 145 -6.93 -14.45 8.67
N VAL A 146 -8.24 -14.39 8.42
CA VAL A 146 -9.27 -14.41 9.48
C VAL A 146 -9.16 -15.69 10.32
N SER A 147 -9.05 -16.85 9.67
CA SER A 147 -8.89 -18.14 10.34
C SER A 147 -7.61 -18.25 11.17
N ALA A 148 -6.55 -17.54 10.74
CA ALA A 148 -5.28 -17.45 11.48
C ALA A 148 -5.31 -16.43 12.63
N GLY A 149 -6.44 -15.69 12.82
CA GLY A 149 -6.58 -14.64 13.82
C GLY A 149 -5.81 -13.35 13.47
N LEU A 150 -5.56 -13.11 12.17
CA LEU A 150 -4.80 -11.97 11.69
C LEU A 150 -5.74 -10.93 11.06
N GLN A 151 -5.68 -9.67 11.56
CA GLN A 151 -6.51 -8.56 11.05
C GLN A 151 -5.73 -7.74 10.00
N ILE A 152 -5.26 -8.43 8.96
CA ILE A 152 -4.53 -7.78 7.87
C ILE A 152 -5.46 -7.65 6.67
N LYS A 153 -5.53 -6.46 6.10
CA LYS A 153 -6.40 -6.19 4.95
C LYS A 153 -5.82 -6.76 3.67
N VAL A 154 -6.70 -7.31 2.84
CA VAL A 154 -6.35 -7.85 1.52
C VAL A 154 -6.71 -6.82 0.46
N SER A 155 -5.82 -6.61 -0.49
CA SER A 155 -5.98 -5.70 -1.61
C SER A 155 -5.44 -6.32 -2.90
N THR A 156 -5.52 -5.57 -3.98
CA THR A 156 -4.80 -5.83 -5.24
C THR A 156 -4.27 -4.52 -5.79
N ALA A 157 -3.22 -4.56 -6.59
CA ALA A 157 -2.64 -3.38 -7.23
C ALA A 157 -2.97 -3.36 -8.71
N VAL A 158 -3.62 -2.28 -9.16
CA VAL A 158 -4.02 -2.09 -10.54
C VAL A 158 -3.13 -1.07 -11.23
N LYS A 159 -3.01 -1.20 -12.54
CA LYS A 159 -2.33 -0.24 -13.40
C LYS A 159 -3.24 0.94 -13.71
N SER A 160 -2.68 2.12 -13.87
CA SER A 160 -3.44 3.34 -14.22
C SER A 160 -4.21 3.23 -15.53
N SER A 161 -3.75 2.39 -16.47
CA SER A 161 -4.46 2.12 -17.74
C SER A 161 -5.85 1.48 -17.56
N LEU A 162 -6.17 0.97 -16.36
CA LEU A 162 -7.51 0.47 -16.06
C LEU A 162 -8.55 1.59 -15.95
N VAL A 163 -8.12 2.83 -15.77
CA VAL A 163 -8.98 4.02 -15.72
C VAL A 163 -8.93 4.73 -17.06
N THR A 164 -10.10 5.07 -17.60
CA THR A 164 -10.28 5.83 -18.85
C THR A 164 -11.19 7.01 -18.61
N GLY A 165 -11.21 7.94 -19.54
CA GLY A 165 -12.07 9.13 -19.48
C GLY A 165 -11.30 10.40 -19.14
N TYR A 166 -11.65 11.48 -19.85
CA TYR A 166 -11.13 12.83 -19.66
C TYR A 166 -12.26 13.85 -19.82
N PRO A 167 -12.32 14.92 -19.04
CA PRO A 167 -11.46 15.24 -17.88
C PRO A 167 -11.64 14.26 -16.73
N PRO A 168 -10.82 14.30 -15.65
CA PRO A 168 -10.85 13.32 -14.56
C PRO A 168 -12.23 13.06 -13.95
N ALA A 169 -13.14 14.04 -14.00
CA ALA A 169 -14.54 13.88 -13.56
C ALA A 169 -15.33 12.85 -14.39
N ASN A 170 -14.89 12.51 -15.59
CA ASN A 170 -15.47 11.49 -16.45
C ASN A 170 -14.72 10.15 -16.35
N GLY A 171 -13.83 10.03 -15.37
CA GLY A 171 -13.06 8.80 -15.15
C GLY A 171 -13.96 7.60 -14.91
N GLN A 172 -13.71 6.52 -15.65
CA GLN A 172 -14.42 5.25 -15.55
C GLN A 172 -13.41 4.11 -15.56
N PHE A 173 -13.76 3.03 -14.89
CA PHE A 173 -12.99 1.81 -15.03
C PHE A 173 -13.27 1.14 -16.37
N ARG A 174 -12.20 0.78 -17.08
CA ARG A 174 -12.25 -0.14 -18.19
C ARG A 174 -12.56 -1.55 -17.66
N SER A 175 -13.41 -2.30 -18.33
CA SER A 175 -13.75 -3.68 -17.92
C SER A 175 -14.43 -3.80 -16.56
N SER A 176 -15.61 -3.19 -16.41
CA SER A 176 -16.43 -3.27 -15.18
C SER A 176 -16.69 -4.72 -14.73
N SER A 177 -16.85 -5.68 -15.63
CA SER A 177 -17.02 -7.09 -15.26
C SER A 177 -15.84 -7.70 -14.50
N TYR A 178 -14.63 -7.14 -14.67
CA TYR A 178 -13.44 -7.53 -13.93
C TYR A 178 -13.29 -6.77 -12.61
N ILE A 179 -13.40 -5.43 -12.67
CA ILE A 179 -13.03 -4.59 -11.53
C ILE A 179 -14.15 -4.40 -10.50
N ASP A 180 -15.42 -4.34 -10.93
CA ASP A 180 -16.53 -4.07 -10.01
C ASP A 180 -16.67 -5.12 -8.90
N PRO A 181 -16.55 -6.44 -9.16
CA PRO A 181 -16.56 -7.44 -8.10
C PRO A 181 -15.37 -7.28 -7.12
N ILE A 182 -14.21 -6.86 -7.60
CA ILE A 182 -13.03 -6.57 -6.76
C ILE A 182 -13.31 -5.36 -5.87
N ILE A 183 -13.85 -4.27 -6.43
CA ILE A 183 -14.22 -3.07 -5.67
C ILE A 183 -15.25 -3.40 -4.59
N ASN A 184 -16.26 -4.19 -4.92
CA ASN A 184 -17.27 -4.61 -3.96
C ASN A 184 -16.66 -5.43 -2.80
N PHE A 185 -15.73 -6.33 -3.09
CA PHE A 185 -14.99 -7.07 -2.07
C PHE A 185 -14.17 -6.13 -1.19
N LEU A 186 -13.43 -5.19 -1.79
CA LEU A 186 -12.61 -4.22 -1.05
C LEU A 186 -13.47 -3.34 -0.14
N ALA A 187 -14.59 -2.83 -0.65
CA ALA A 187 -15.52 -2.01 0.12
C ALA A 187 -16.14 -2.78 1.29
N ALA A 188 -16.56 -4.02 1.08
CA ALA A 188 -17.13 -4.87 2.12
C ALA A 188 -16.15 -5.17 3.26
N ASN A 189 -14.84 -5.19 2.97
CA ASN A 189 -13.78 -5.49 3.95
C ASN A 189 -13.03 -4.23 4.42
N GLY A 190 -13.46 -3.04 4.02
CA GLY A 190 -12.79 -1.77 4.35
C GLY A 190 -11.33 -1.74 3.89
N SER A 191 -11.01 -2.39 2.77
CA SER A 191 -9.69 -2.46 2.18
C SER A 191 -9.54 -1.40 1.09
N PRO A 192 -8.36 -0.75 0.94
CA PRO A 192 -8.12 0.15 -0.18
C PRO A 192 -7.90 -0.62 -1.49
N LEU A 193 -8.15 0.02 -2.62
CA LEU A 193 -7.56 -0.38 -3.89
C LEU A 193 -6.17 0.25 -3.99
N LEU A 194 -5.17 -0.53 -4.36
CA LEU A 194 -3.83 -0.01 -4.65
C LEU A 194 -3.75 0.34 -6.14
N ALA A 195 -3.18 1.49 -6.47
CA ALA A 195 -3.01 1.94 -7.83
C ALA A 195 -1.53 2.25 -8.11
N ASN A 196 -0.98 1.63 -9.15
CA ASN A 196 0.33 1.96 -9.65
C ASN A 196 0.20 3.11 -10.66
N ILE A 197 0.77 4.25 -10.33
CA ILE A 197 0.73 5.47 -11.13
C ILE A 197 2.17 5.84 -11.48
N TYR A 198 2.40 6.23 -12.74
CA TYR A 198 3.74 6.49 -13.27
C TYR A 198 3.87 7.95 -13.76
N PRO A 199 3.89 8.95 -12.87
CA PRO A 199 3.94 10.36 -13.28
C PRO A 199 5.20 10.72 -14.06
N TYR A 200 6.33 10.05 -13.75
CA TYR A 200 7.58 10.25 -14.50
C TYR A 200 7.45 9.84 -15.97
N ILE A 201 6.80 8.70 -16.26
CA ILE A 201 6.59 8.26 -17.63
C ILE A 201 5.69 9.27 -18.35
N SER A 202 4.59 9.69 -17.72
CA SER A 202 3.70 10.70 -18.30
C SER A 202 4.42 12.02 -18.60
N TYR A 203 5.31 12.48 -17.70
CA TYR A 203 6.13 13.65 -17.94
C TYR A 203 7.10 13.44 -19.10
N PHE A 204 7.79 12.29 -19.14
CA PHE A 204 8.77 11.99 -20.19
C PHE A 204 8.12 11.95 -21.58
N GLU A 205 6.92 11.40 -21.69
CA GLU A 205 6.18 11.28 -22.94
C GLU A 205 5.51 12.61 -23.37
N ASN A 206 5.11 13.44 -22.39
CA ASN A 206 4.43 14.73 -22.68
C ASN A 206 4.92 15.87 -21.77
N PRO A 207 6.19 16.32 -21.92
CA PRO A 207 6.75 17.37 -21.06
C PRO A 207 6.17 18.77 -21.32
N ARG A 208 5.39 18.94 -22.41
CA ARG A 208 4.73 20.23 -22.74
C ARG A 208 3.52 20.48 -21.83
N ASP A 209 2.72 19.44 -21.58
CA ASP A 209 1.47 19.57 -20.84
C ASP A 209 1.61 19.13 -19.37
N ILE A 210 2.60 18.29 -19.08
CA ILE A 210 2.86 17.78 -17.74
C ILE A 210 4.14 18.42 -17.20
N SER A 211 4.01 19.28 -16.19
CA SER A 211 5.17 19.94 -15.60
C SER A 211 5.96 19.00 -14.68
N LEU A 212 7.26 19.21 -14.58
CA LEU A 212 8.11 18.43 -13.67
C LEU A 212 7.66 18.53 -12.18
N PRO A 213 7.27 19.72 -11.65
CA PRO A 213 6.74 19.80 -10.30
C PRO A 213 5.48 18.95 -10.07
N TYR A 214 4.62 18.80 -11.10
CA TYR A 214 3.47 17.91 -11.03
C TYR A 214 3.91 16.46 -10.95
N ALA A 215 4.82 16.02 -11.81
CA ALA A 215 5.34 14.66 -11.82
C ALA A 215 6.08 14.29 -10.52
N LEU A 216 6.65 15.27 -9.84
CA LEU A 216 7.33 15.13 -8.55
C LEU A 216 6.40 15.29 -7.34
N PHE A 217 5.10 15.54 -7.54
CA PHE A 217 4.13 15.86 -6.47
C PHE A 217 4.54 17.09 -5.62
N THR A 218 5.29 18.04 -6.21
CA THR A 218 5.74 19.27 -5.55
C THR A 218 5.00 20.51 -6.03
N SER A 219 4.03 20.37 -6.95
CA SER A 219 3.18 21.48 -7.38
C SER A 219 2.34 22.00 -6.24
N PRO A 220 2.32 23.31 -5.98
CA PRO A 220 1.41 23.91 -5.02
C PRO A 220 -0.03 23.90 -5.59
N GLY A 221 -0.98 23.37 -4.80
CA GLY A 221 -2.41 23.45 -5.11
C GLY A 221 -2.96 22.33 -6.00
N THR A 222 -4.29 22.35 -6.17
CA THR A 222 -4.99 21.53 -7.14
C THR A 222 -4.76 22.06 -8.55
N LEU A 223 -4.45 21.19 -9.49
CA LEU A 223 -4.42 21.59 -10.91
C LEU A 223 -5.81 22.08 -11.28
N SER A 224 -5.91 23.32 -11.74
CA SER A 224 -7.11 23.79 -12.44
C SER A 224 -7.33 22.89 -13.65
N PRO A 225 -8.57 22.49 -13.97
CA PRO A 225 -8.83 21.76 -15.20
C PRO A 225 -8.25 22.58 -16.35
N MET A 226 -7.38 21.96 -17.16
CA MET A 226 -6.87 22.58 -18.35
C MET A 226 -8.08 22.98 -19.21
N THR A 227 -8.32 24.28 -19.34
CA THR A 227 -9.25 24.80 -20.34
C THR A 227 -8.68 24.40 -21.69
N SER A 228 -9.39 23.51 -22.39
CA SER A 228 -9.08 23.20 -23.78
C SER A 228 -9.01 24.54 -24.52
N ALA A 229 -7.82 24.95 -24.94
CA ALA A 229 -7.67 25.98 -25.94
C ALA A 229 -8.34 25.45 -27.20
N ALA A 230 -9.35 26.18 -27.66
CA ALA A 230 -10.09 25.96 -28.90
C ALA A 230 -9.17 26.10 -30.13
#